data_5c8862a637dcc91e5a43a0aa43cb7a84
#
_entry.id   5c8862a637dcc91e5a43a0aa43cb7a84
#
_cell.length_a   1.000
_cell.length_b   1.000
_cell.length_c   1.000
_cell.angle_alpha   90.00
_cell.angle_beta   90.00
_cell.angle_gamma   90.00
#
_symmetry.space_group_name_H-M   'P 1'
#
loop_
_entity.id
_entity.type
_entity.pdbx_description
1 polymer ?
#
loop_
_entity_poly.entity_id
_entity_poly.type
_entity_poly.pdbx_seq_one_letter_code
_entity_poly.pdbx_strand_id
1 'polypeptide(L)'
;MNKLALIGRLTRDPEIRVSQDGKTTIAKFGIAVDYRGKADFFNVTSFGKTAEFTEKYLRKGIKIGLTGRLSTDNYTNKDGQKVTNVIVIAEEVEFCEKKEDNPAPEQKPEWLDIPANEELPFNF
;
A
#
# COMPACT_ATOMS: atom_id res chain seq x y z
N MET A 1 -20.88 -1.48 -4.20
CA MET A 1 -19.72 -1.95 -3.44
C MET A 1 -18.46 -1.29 -3.97
N ASN A 2 -17.62 -0.81 -3.10
CA ASN A 2 -16.41 -0.09 -3.49
C ASN A 2 -15.27 -0.69 -2.68
N LYS A 3 -14.60 -1.65 -3.26
CA LYS A 3 -13.53 -2.37 -2.59
C LYS A 3 -12.40 -2.63 -3.55
N LEU A 4 -11.18 -2.56 -3.07
CA LEU A 4 -10.03 -2.90 -3.87
C LEU A 4 -8.97 -3.54 -3.00
N ALA A 5 -8.04 -4.20 -3.63
CA ALA A 5 -6.87 -4.76 -2.97
C ALA A 5 -5.68 -4.52 -3.87
N LEU A 6 -4.60 -4.05 -3.30
CA LEU A 6 -3.39 -3.76 -4.05
C LEU A 6 -2.18 -4.34 -3.33
N ILE A 7 -1.21 -4.81 -4.10
CA ILE A 7 0.08 -5.21 -3.57
C ILE A 7 1.11 -4.42 -4.34
N GLY A 8 1.95 -3.72 -3.63
CA GLY A 8 2.99 -2.92 -4.28
C GLY A 8 3.98 -2.38 -3.28
N ARG A 9 4.86 -1.52 -3.75
CA ARG A 9 5.90 -0.94 -2.91
C ARG A 9 5.70 0.54 -2.75
N LEU A 10 6.01 1.05 -1.58
CA LEU A 10 5.92 2.48 -1.35
C LEU A 10 6.92 3.21 -2.23
N THR A 11 6.48 4.29 -2.83
CA THR A 11 7.34 5.07 -3.70
C THR A 11 8.05 6.18 -2.96
N ARG A 12 7.61 6.47 -1.74
CA ARG A 12 8.23 7.49 -0.91
C ARG A 12 7.86 7.21 0.54
N ASP A 13 8.55 7.86 1.45
CA ASP A 13 8.19 7.74 2.86
C ASP A 13 6.84 8.41 3.07
N PRO A 14 6.01 7.88 3.95
CA PRO A 14 4.70 8.47 4.17
C PRO A 14 4.78 9.87 4.75
N GLU A 15 3.86 10.70 4.29
CA GLU A 15 3.73 12.05 4.84
C GLU A 15 2.66 11.99 5.90
N ILE A 16 2.99 12.38 7.11
CA ILE A 16 2.08 12.25 8.24
C ILE A 16 1.56 13.61 8.62
N ARG A 17 0.26 13.70 8.80
CA ARG A 17 -0.39 14.92 9.23
C ARG A 17 -1.42 14.58 10.28
N VAL A 18 -1.79 15.57 11.06
CA VAL A 18 -2.83 15.40 12.06
C VAL A 18 -3.98 16.30 11.64
N SER A 19 -5.21 15.82 11.83
CA SER A 19 -6.38 16.61 11.45
C SER A 19 -6.42 17.91 12.25
N GLN A 20 -7.23 18.84 11.80
CA GLN A 20 -7.28 20.14 12.44
C GLN A 20 -7.68 20.07 13.89
N ASP A 21 -8.49 19.12 14.26
CA ASP A 21 -8.94 18.98 15.64
C ASP A 21 -7.92 18.18 16.47
N GLY A 22 -6.82 17.75 15.86
CA GLY A 22 -5.78 17.04 16.58
C GLY A 22 -6.14 15.62 16.96
N LYS A 23 -7.25 15.10 16.49
CA LYS A 23 -7.71 13.78 16.93
C LYS A 23 -7.41 12.66 15.97
N THR A 24 -7.19 12.95 14.71
CA THR A 24 -7.00 11.91 13.71
C THR A 24 -5.67 12.06 13.01
N THR A 25 -4.92 10.97 12.97
CA THR A 25 -3.67 10.95 12.22
C THR A 25 -3.99 10.58 10.79
N ILE A 26 -3.37 11.25 9.85
CA ILE A 26 -3.57 11.02 8.43
C ILE A 26 -2.21 10.74 7.83
N ALA A 27 -2.10 9.66 7.06
CA ALA A 27 -0.85 9.31 6.39
C ALA A 27 -1.11 9.22 4.90
N LYS A 28 -0.24 9.83 4.12
CA LYS A 28 -0.34 9.81 2.67
C LYS A 28 0.94 9.27 2.08
N PHE A 29 0.83 8.39 1.12
CA PHE A 29 2.00 7.84 0.45
C PHE A 29 1.61 7.39 -0.95
N GLY A 30 2.59 7.04 -1.73
CA GLY A 30 2.36 6.50 -3.06
C GLY A 30 2.72 5.04 -3.07
N ILE A 31 2.05 4.27 -3.91
CA ILE A 31 2.33 2.86 -4.04
C ILE A 31 2.51 2.56 -5.53
N ALA A 32 3.50 1.76 -5.86
CA ALA A 32 3.74 1.33 -7.22
C ALA A 32 3.34 -0.13 -7.32
N VAL A 33 2.41 -0.41 -8.21
CA VAL A 33 1.89 -1.77 -8.39
C VAL A 33 2.37 -2.24 -9.76
N ASP A 34 3.09 -3.35 -9.76
CA ASP A 34 3.63 -3.87 -11.01
C ASP A 34 2.60 -4.66 -11.78
N TYR A 35 2.55 -4.44 -13.07
CA TYR A 35 1.66 -5.19 -13.94
C TYR A 35 2.33 -5.32 -15.29
N ARG A 36 2.69 -6.55 -15.64
CA ARG A 36 3.23 -6.86 -16.98
C ARG A 36 4.40 -5.96 -17.39
N GLY A 37 5.33 -5.77 -16.47
CA GLY A 37 6.52 -5.00 -16.78
C GLY A 37 6.35 -3.50 -16.66
N LYS A 38 5.17 -3.06 -16.27
CA LYS A 38 4.94 -1.64 -16.04
C LYS A 38 4.58 -1.45 -14.59
N ALA A 39 4.73 -0.26 -14.10
CA ALA A 39 4.32 0.07 -12.76
C ALA A 39 3.22 1.11 -12.83
N ASP A 40 2.12 0.83 -12.16
CA ASP A 40 1.05 1.80 -12.03
C ASP A 40 1.18 2.45 -10.67
N PHE A 41 1.02 3.76 -10.62
CA PHE A 41 1.23 4.50 -9.39
C PHE A 41 -0.09 5.03 -8.87
N PHE A 42 -0.32 4.85 -7.58
CA PHE A 42 -1.55 5.30 -6.95
C PHE A 42 -1.22 6.09 -5.70
N ASN A 43 -2.02 7.09 -5.40
CA ASN A 43 -1.90 7.83 -4.16
C ASN A 43 -2.79 7.18 -3.12
N VAL A 44 -2.25 6.93 -1.95
CA VAL A 44 -2.95 6.23 -0.89
C VAL A 44 -3.03 7.15 0.32
N THR A 45 -4.18 7.17 0.95
CA THR A 45 -4.38 7.92 2.19
C THR A 45 -4.93 6.95 3.23
N SER A 46 -4.44 7.05 4.44
CA SER A 46 -4.95 6.25 5.53
C SER A 46 -5.24 7.15 6.71
N PHE A 47 -6.12 6.70 7.56
CA PHE A 47 -6.58 7.49 8.71
C PHE A 47 -6.53 6.66 9.99
N GLY A 48 -6.40 7.34 11.10
CA GLY A 48 -6.53 6.71 12.41
C GLY A 48 -5.45 5.68 12.68
N LYS A 49 -5.86 4.51 13.12
CA LYS A 49 -4.90 3.47 13.48
C LYS A 49 -4.09 2.98 12.29
N THR A 50 -4.69 2.93 11.13
CA THR A 50 -3.98 2.54 9.92
C THR A 50 -2.89 3.57 9.61
N ALA A 51 -3.17 4.84 9.82
CA ALA A 51 -2.18 5.88 9.60
C ALA A 51 -1.06 5.78 10.62
N GLU A 52 -1.36 5.43 11.85
CA GLU A 52 -0.33 5.25 12.87
C GLU A 52 0.56 4.07 12.55
N PHE A 53 -0.02 3.00 12.05
CA PHE A 53 0.75 1.83 11.60
C PHE A 53 1.67 2.26 10.46
N THR A 54 1.15 3.05 9.53
CA THR A 54 1.91 3.51 8.38
C THR A 54 3.11 4.35 8.85
N GLU A 55 2.87 5.22 9.80
CA GLU A 55 3.93 6.05 10.30
C GLU A 55 5.04 5.23 10.95
N LYS A 56 4.66 4.23 11.70
CA LYS A 56 5.65 3.47 12.44
C LYS A 56 6.42 2.48 11.60
N TYR A 57 5.78 1.87 10.66
CA TYR A 57 6.35 0.71 10.00
C TYR A 57 6.60 0.82 8.50
N LEU A 58 5.99 1.76 7.82
CA LEU A 58 6.13 1.81 6.37
C LEU A 58 7.13 2.86 5.94
N ARG A 59 7.98 2.49 5.01
CA ARG A 59 8.99 3.39 4.47
C ARG A 59 9.12 3.13 2.97
N LYS A 60 9.75 4.04 2.27
CA LYS A 60 9.98 3.90 0.85
C LYS A 60 10.57 2.54 0.53
N GLY A 61 10.04 1.88 -0.45
CA GLY A 61 10.56 0.60 -0.94
C GLY A 61 9.98 -0.64 -0.28
N ILE A 62 9.25 -0.48 0.81
CA ILE A 62 8.68 -1.65 1.49
C ILE A 62 7.48 -2.14 0.70
N LYS A 63 7.38 -3.44 0.55
CA LYS A 63 6.27 -4.05 -0.17
C LYS A 63 5.14 -4.36 0.79
N ILE A 64 3.96 -3.92 0.44
CA ILE A 64 2.79 -4.09 1.30
C ILE A 64 1.60 -4.56 0.48
N GLY A 65 0.64 -5.14 1.16
CA GLY A 65 -0.67 -5.38 0.60
C GLY A 65 -1.66 -4.51 1.36
N LEU A 66 -2.59 -3.94 0.66
CA LEU A 66 -3.61 -3.15 1.33
C LEU A 66 -4.97 -3.45 0.75
N THR A 67 -5.99 -3.28 1.55
CA THR A 67 -7.36 -3.33 1.09
C THR A 67 -7.99 -2.01 1.45
N GLY A 68 -8.92 -1.58 0.66
CA GLY A 68 -9.58 -0.32 0.91
C GLY A 68 -10.62 -0.02 -0.14
N ARG A 69 -10.78 1.25 -0.43
CA ARG A 69 -11.78 1.71 -1.37
C ARG A 69 -11.23 2.87 -2.18
N LEU A 70 -11.85 3.14 -3.28
CA LEU A 70 -11.49 4.31 -4.07
C LEU A 70 -12.32 5.50 -3.61
N SER A 71 -11.73 6.65 -3.66
CA SER A 71 -12.42 7.87 -3.32
C SER A 71 -11.99 8.94 -4.31
N THR A 72 -12.78 9.95 -4.48
CA THR A 72 -12.42 11.05 -5.36
C THR A 72 -12.21 12.29 -4.51
N ASP A 73 -11.26 13.10 -4.95
CA ASP A 73 -10.94 14.33 -4.28
C ASP A 73 -11.10 15.43 -5.33
N ASN A 74 -12.06 16.31 -5.15
CA ASN A 74 -12.31 17.37 -6.10
C ASN A 74 -11.73 18.66 -5.57
N TYR A 75 -10.99 19.35 -6.42
CA TYR A 75 -10.48 20.65 -6.02
C TYR A 75 -10.38 21.55 -7.25
N THR A 76 -10.23 22.82 -7.00
CA THR A 76 -10.09 23.80 -8.07
C THR A 76 -8.62 24.17 -8.14
N ASN A 77 -8.02 24.03 -9.31
CA ASN A 77 -6.62 24.33 -9.46
C ASN A 77 -6.41 25.84 -9.63
N LYS A 78 -5.18 26.25 -9.80
CA LYS A 78 -4.85 27.65 -9.90
C LYS A 78 -5.46 28.32 -11.11
N ASP A 79 -5.78 27.56 -12.12
CA ASP A 79 -6.38 28.10 -13.33
C ASP A 79 -7.90 28.15 -13.25
N GLY A 80 -8.45 27.84 -12.11
CA GLY A 80 -9.90 27.89 -11.94
C GLY A 80 -10.62 26.66 -12.45
N GLN A 81 -9.88 25.63 -12.85
CA GLN A 81 -10.52 24.44 -13.37
C GLN A 81 -10.76 23.45 -12.26
N LYS A 82 -11.88 22.75 -12.34
CA LYS A 82 -12.18 21.73 -11.37
C LYS A 82 -11.39 20.48 -11.73
N VAL A 83 -10.67 19.95 -10.78
CA VAL A 83 -9.85 18.75 -11.00
C VAL A 83 -10.34 17.68 -10.05
N THR A 84 -10.48 16.47 -10.58
CA THR A 84 -10.89 15.32 -9.79
C THR A 84 -9.74 14.34 -9.74
N ASN A 85 -9.29 14.01 -8.56
CA ASN A 85 -8.25 12.99 -8.39
C ASN A 85 -8.89 11.77 -7.77
N VAL A 86 -8.42 10.61 -8.18
CA VAL A 86 -8.86 9.36 -7.59
C VAL A 86 -7.78 8.94 -6.61
N ILE A 87 -8.16 8.69 -5.38
CA ILE A 87 -7.22 8.25 -4.37
C ILE A 87 -7.70 6.94 -3.77
N VAL A 88 -6.78 6.23 -3.17
CA VAL A 88 -7.08 4.97 -2.52
C VAL A 88 -7.11 5.25 -1.03
N ILE A 89 -8.20 4.87 -0.37
CA ILE A 89 -8.30 4.99 1.08
C ILE A 89 -7.98 3.61 1.63
N ALA A 90 -6.85 3.47 2.30
CA ALA A 90 -6.43 2.19 2.84
C ALA A 90 -7.17 1.90 4.13
N GLU A 91 -7.79 0.75 4.21
CA GLU A 91 -8.51 0.33 5.40
C GLU A 91 -7.70 -0.67 6.18
N GLU A 92 -6.95 -1.52 5.49
CA GLU A 92 -6.07 -2.47 6.14
C GLU A 92 -4.79 -2.56 5.36
N VAL A 93 -3.68 -2.68 6.04
CA VAL A 93 -2.36 -2.75 5.42
C VAL A 93 -1.58 -3.88 6.07
N GLU A 94 -0.91 -4.67 5.26
CA GLU A 94 -0.08 -5.77 5.75
C GLU A 94 1.24 -5.78 5.02
N PHE A 95 2.27 -6.31 5.67
CA PHE A 95 3.54 -6.47 5.01
C PHE A 95 3.47 -7.67 4.07
N CYS A 96 4.03 -7.52 2.89
CA CYS A 96 4.08 -8.60 1.92
C CYS A 96 5.46 -9.17 1.73
N GLU A 97 6.44 -8.68 2.49
CA GLU A 97 7.76 -9.30 2.43
C GLU A 97 8.37 -9.19 3.80
N LYS A 98 9.27 -10.09 4.11
CA LYS A 98 9.88 -10.11 5.39
C LYS A 98 10.90 -9.03 5.49
N LYS A 99 11.14 -8.58 6.70
CA LYS A 99 12.16 -7.60 6.89
C LYS A 99 13.46 -8.27 6.65
N GLU A 100 14.40 -7.53 6.13
CA GLU A 100 15.61 -8.09 5.86
C GLU A 100 16.33 -8.54 7.02
N ASP A 101 16.24 -7.88 8.10
CA ASP A 101 16.94 -8.27 9.26
C ASP A 101 16.23 -9.45 9.87
N ASN A 102 15.29 -10.01 9.29
CA ASN A 102 14.64 -11.15 9.84
C ASN A 102 15.20 -12.33 9.12
N PRO A 103 16.17 -12.88 9.61
CA PRO A 103 16.82 -13.91 8.93
C PRO A 103 16.01 -15.07 8.96
N ALA A 104 15.03 -15.00 9.50
CA ALA A 104 14.28 -16.00 9.63
C ALA A 104 14.37 -16.97 8.73
N PRO A 105 14.69 -17.93 9.01
CA PRO A 105 14.80 -18.94 8.22
C PRO A 105 13.54 -19.29 7.92
N GLU A 106 13.01 -18.96 7.44
CA GLU A 106 12.11 -19.40 6.92
C GLU A 106 11.58 -20.56 7.32
N GLN A 107 11.00 -20.67 8.14
CA GLN A 107 10.25 -21.68 8.52
C GLN A 107 9.14 -21.79 7.61
N LYS A 108 9.30 -22.16 6.46
CA LYS A 108 8.24 -22.48 5.59
C LYS A 108 7.49 -23.65 6.14
N PRO A 109 6.20 -23.62 6.08
CA PRO A 109 5.43 -24.80 6.42
C PRO A 109 5.82 -25.88 5.44
N GLU A 110 5.78 -27.09 5.84
CA GLU A 110 6.17 -28.15 4.97
C GLU A 110 5.43 -28.14 3.66
N TRP A 111 4.19 -27.80 3.67
CA TRP A 111 3.43 -27.84 2.44
C TRP A 111 3.87 -26.74 1.46
N LEU A 112 4.70 -25.83 1.90
CA LEU A 112 5.22 -24.85 1.03
C LEU A 112 6.62 -25.19 0.58
N ASP A 113 7.14 -26.30 1.06
CA ASP A 113 8.47 -26.66 0.71
C ASP A 113 8.43 -27.38 -0.62
N ILE A 114 8.10 -26.71 -1.66
CA ILE A 114 8.03 -27.29 -2.96
C ILE A 114 9.33 -27.01 -3.65
N PRO A 115 9.94 -28.02 -4.24
CA PRO A 115 11.22 -27.82 -4.92
C PRO A 115 11.08 -26.75 -5.97
N ALA A 116 12.08 -25.93 -6.07
CA ALA A 116 12.01 -24.83 -6.98
C ALA A 116 11.81 -25.26 -8.42
N ASN A 117 12.24 -26.43 -8.73
CA ASN A 117 12.13 -26.88 -10.09
C ASN A 117 10.79 -27.54 -10.36
N GLU A 118 9.94 -27.62 -9.37
CA GLU A 118 8.69 -28.25 -9.59
C GLU A 118 7.70 -27.20 -9.99
N GLU A 119 7.11 -27.35 -11.10
CA GLU A 119 6.20 -26.35 -11.52
C GLU A 119 4.86 -26.56 -10.98
N LEU A 120 4.23 -25.54 -10.53
CA LEU A 120 2.88 -25.64 -10.04
C LEU A 120 1.95 -25.69 -11.23
N PRO A 121 0.94 -26.49 -11.15
CA PRO A 121 0.02 -26.64 -12.28
C PRO A 121 -0.68 -25.36 -12.64
N PHE A 122 -0.71 -24.40 -11.75
CA PHE A 122 -1.35 -23.18 -12.10
C PHE A 122 -0.31 -22.08 -12.07
N ASN A 123 0.82 -22.35 -12.59
CA ASN A 123 1.86 -21.39 -12.61
C ASN A 123 1.52 -20.36 -13.63
N PHE A 124 1.26 -19.20 -13.27
CA PHE A 124 0.89 -18.14 -14.15
C PHE A 124 2.02 -17.23 -14.50
#